data_b56dbb9a94700da61b48c56c7f66ba5f
#
_entry.id   b56dbb9a94700da61b48c56c7f66ba5f
#
_cell.length_a   1.000
_cell.length_b   1.000
_cell.length_c   1.000
_cell.angle_alpha   90.00
_cell.angle_beta   90.00
_cell.angle_gamma   90.00
#
_symmetry.space_group_name_H-M   'P 1'
#
loop_
_entity.id
_entity.type
_entity.pdbx_description
1 polymer ?
#
loop_
_entity_poly.entity_id
_entity_poly.type
_entity_poly.pdbx_seq_one_letter_code
_entity_poly.pdbx_strand_id
1 'polypeptide(L)'
;QNLNSLIKWLGELPGAYTLITTINESSQLAPNVNPKNNSLGVRMPDHWFQEIVSELNLPIVTTSANKKGEAFMTSVENLDPDIKAGVNFIIYEGEKKARPSRIVNLEKEEITER
;
A
#
# COMPACT_ATOMS: atom_id res chain seq x y z
N GLN A 1 -14.32 -0.18 -15.81
CA GLN A 1 -13.33 -1.11 -15.24
C GLN A 1 -13.56 -2.52 -15.78
N ASN A 2 -12.48 -3.18 -16.21
CA ASN A 2 -12.55 -4.55 -16.72
C ASN A 2 -12.62 -5.54 -15.55
N LEU A 3 -13.78 -6.18 -15.36
CA LEU A 3 -14.02 -7.13 -14.28
C LEU A 3 -13.09 -8.35 -14.34
N ASN A 4 -12.75 -8.84 -15.54
CA ASN A 4 -11.83 -9.96 -15.70
C ASN A 4 -10.42 -9.61 -15.25
N SER A 5 -9.96 -8.40 -15.52
CA SER A 5 -8.66 -7.89 -15.06
C SER A 5 -8.64 -7.77 -13.53
N LEU A 6 -9.71 -7.26 -12.93
CA LEU A 6 -9.85 -7.18 -11.48
C LEU A 6 -9.78 -8.57 -10.82
N ILE A 7 -10.56 -9.53 -11.32
CA ILE A 7 -10.56 -10.91 -10.78
C ILE A 7 -9.18 -11.55 -10.90
N LYS A 8 -8.51 -11.39 -12.04
CA LYS A 8 -7.15 -11.89 -12.25
C LYS A 8 -6.19 -11.34 -11.18
N TRP A 9 -6.16 -10.02 -11.00
CA TRP A 9 -5.23 -9.38 -10.08
C TRP A 9 -5.57 -9.61 -8.60
N LEU A 10 -6.85 -9.76 -8.25
CA LEU A 10 -7.24 -10.17 -6.91
C LEU A 10 -6.73 -11.58 -6.58
N GLY A 11 -6.64 -12.46 -7.58
CA GLY A 11 -6.07 -13.80 -7.43
C GLY A 11 -4.56 -13.81 -7.19
N GLU A 12 -3.84 -12.73 -7.53
CA GLU A 12 -2.41 -12.57 -7.26
C GLU A 12 -2.11 -12.05 -5.84
N LEU A 13 -3.13 -11.70 -5.07
CA LEU A 13 -2.98 -11.30 -3.68
C LEU A 13 -3.13 -12.52 -2.74
N PRO A 14 -2.41 -12.58 -1.61
CA PRO A 14 -1.40 -11.59 -1.14
C PRO A 14 -0.13 -11.58 -1.97
N GLY A 15 0.52 -10.42 -2.07
CA GLY A 15 1.75 -10.27 -2.84
C GLY A 15 2.22 -8.81 -2.96
N ALA A 16 3.28 -8.61 -3.73
CA ALA A 16 3.96 -7.32 -3.90
C ALA A 16 3.28 -6.43 -4.97
N TYR A 17 1.96 -6.26 -4.87
CA TYR A 17 1.17 -5.46 -5.80
C TYR A 17 0.33 -4.43 -5.05
N THR A 18 0.20 -3.24 -5.64
CA THR A 18 -0.79 -2.22 -5.27
C THR A 18 -1.74 -2.06 -6.44
N LEU A 19 -2.99 -2.45 -6.25
CA LEU A 19 -4.02 -2.38 -7.29
C LEU A 19 -4.73 -1.04 -7.20
N ILE A 20 -4.65 -0.23 -8.27
CA ILE A 20 -5.40 1.03 -8.37
C ILE A 20 -6.75 0.72 -9.03
N THR A 21 -7.81 1.00 -8.31
CA THR A 21 -9.19 0.77 -8.74
C THR A 21 -10.09 1.95 -8.41
N THR A 22 -11.23 2.04 -9.07
CA THR A 22 -12.27 3.02 -8.74
C THR A 22 -13.07 2.55 -7.54
N ILE A 23 -13.46 3.48 -6.68
CA ILE A 23 -14.31 3.23 -5.51
C ILE A 23 -15.71 3.82 -5.74
N ASN A 24 -16.71 3.18 -5.15
CA ASN A 24 -18.08 3.70 -5.13
C ASN A 24 -18.25 4.77 -4.04
N GLU A 25 -19.23 5.64 -4.20
CA GLU A 25 -19.56 6.69 -3.22
C GLU A 25 -19.92 6.12 -1.84
N SER A 26 -20.39 4.88 -1.77
CA SER A 26 -20.74 4.17 -0.52
C SER A 26 -19.54 3.55 0.20
N SER A 27 -18.32 3.91 -0.17
CA SER A 27 -17.11 3.35 0.44
C SER A 27 -17.03 3.70 1.93
N GLN A 28 -16.63 2.74 2.75
CA GLN A 28 -16.41 2.90 4.19
C GLN A 28 -15.09 3.60 4.54
N LEU A 29 -14.45 4.19 3.56
CA LEU A 29 -13.19 4.91 3.76
C LEU A 29 -13.42 6.29 4.37
N ALA A 30 -12.49 6.73 5.20
CA ALA A 30 -12.50 8.08 5.72
C ALA A 30 -12.41 9.12 4.57
N PRO A 31 -13.17 10.21 4.63
CA PRO A 31 -13.25 11.18 3.53
C PRO A 31 -11.90 11.81 3.12
N ASN A 32 -10.94 11.83 4.03
CA ASN A 32 -9.62 12.41 3.79
C ASN A 32 -8.60 11.45 3.18
N VAL A 33 -8.94 10.17 2.98
CA VAL A 33 -8.02 9.18 2.39
C VAL A 33 -7.72 9.50 0.93
N ASN A 34 -8.73 9.90 0.17
CA ASN A 34 -8.55 10.35 -1.22
C ASN A 34 -9.60 11.39 -1.60
N PRO A 35 -9.45 12.64 -1.14
CA PRO A 35 -10.48 13.66 -1.31
C PRO A 35 -10.60 14.20 -2.74
N LYS A 36 -9.67 13.88 -3.63
CA LYS A 36 -9.56 14.53 -4.94
C LYS A 36 -10.06 13.68 -6.12
N ASN A 37 -10.15 12.39 -5.94
CA ASN A 37 -10.60 11.49 -7.01
C ASN A 37 -11.20 10.21 -6.43
N ASN A 38 -11.82 9.41 -7.28
CA ASN A 38 -12.49 8.17 -6.90
C ASN A 38 -11.58 6.93 -7.03
N SER A 39 -10.28 7.11 -7.11
CA SER A 39 -9.35 5.98 -7.17
C SER A 39 -8.79 5.61 -5.80
N LEU A 40 -8.51 4.34 -5.61
CA LEU A 40 -7.95 3.80 -4.39
C LEU A 40 -6.85 2.80 -4.73
N GLY A 41 -5.70 2.91 -4.07
CA GLY A 41 -4.66 1.90 -4.08
C GLY A 41 -4.90 0.87 -2.99
N VAL A 42 -5.15 -0.37 -3.37
CA VAL A 42 -5.38 -1.50 -2.44
C VAL A 42 -4.20 -2.46 -2.51
N ARG A 43 -3.72 -2.89 -1.35
CA ARG A 43 -2.67 -3.92 -1.26
C ARG A 43 -2.97 -4.92 -0.15
N MET A 44 -2.51 -6.14 -0.34
CA MET A 44 -2.51 -7.22 0.66
C MET A 44 -1.11 -7.87 0.63
N PRO A 45 -0.17 -7.40 1.47
CA PRO A 45 1.18 -7.95 1.47
C PRO A 45 1.19 -9.39 2.01
N ASP A 46 2.07 -10.22 1.47
CA ASP A 46 2.37 -11.54 2.03
C ASP A 46 3.32 -11.37 3.23
N HIS A 47 2.72 -11.03 4.36
CA HIS A 47 3.42 -10.69 5.60
C HIS A 47 2.51 -10.97 6.81
N TRP A 48 3.07 -11.35 7.94
CA TRP A 48 2.31 -11.66 9.15
C TRP A 48 1.42 -10.50 9.64
N PHE A 49 1.81 -9.26 9.38
CA PHE A 49 1.04 -8.07 9.77
C PHE A 49 -0.35 -8.02 9.09
N GLN A 50 -0.49 -8.65 7.94
CA GLN A 50 -1.77 -8.75 7.24
C GLN A 50 -2.82 -9.53 8.06
N GLU A 51 -2.39 -10.49 8.89
CA GLU A 51 -3.30 -11.23 9.79
C GLU A 51 -3.89 -10.31 10.85
N ILE A 52 -3.10 -9.38 11.40
CA ILE A 52 -3.56 -8.37 12.36
C ILE A 52 -4.60 -7.46 11.71
N VAL A 53 -4.36 -6.98 10.51
CA VAL A 53 -5.30 -6.13 9.77
C VAL A 53 -6.60 -6.89 9.49
N SER A 54 -6.50 -8.18 9.13
CA SER A 54 -7.65 -9.04 8.91
C SER A 54 -8.49 -9.22 10.18
N GLU A 55 -7.87 -9.44 11.33
CA GLU A 55 -8.56 -9.55 12.61
C GLU A 55 -9.25 -8.25 13.03
N LEU A 56 -8.63 -7.10 12.77
CA LEU A 56 -9.23 -5.78 12.97
C LEU A 56 -10.50 -5.58 12.14
N ASN A 57 -10.60 -6.27 11.01
CA ASN A 57 -11.69 -6.12 10.03
C ASN A 57 -11.90 -4.68 9.57
N LEU A 58 -10.83 -3.90 9.52
CA LEU A 58 -10.79 -2.50 9.07
C LEU A 58 -9.59 -2.29 8.16
N PRO A 59 -9.76 -1.54 7.06
CA PRO A 59 -8.63 -1.16 6.23
C PRO A 59 -7.75 -0.15 6.98
N ILE A 60 -6.44 -0.21 6.73
CA ILE A 60 -5.48 0.76 7.26
C ILE A 60 -4.79 1.49 6.11
N VAL A 61 -4.40 2.73 6.34
CA VAL A 61 -3.58 3.49 5.38
C VAL A 61 -2.11 3.12 5.58
N THR A 62 -1.43 2.82 4.48
CA THR A 62 0.01 2.52 4.48
C THR A 62 0.73 3.30 3.41
N THR A 63 2.00 3.59 3.64
CA THR A 63 2.88 4.23 2.68
C THR A 63 4.32 3.73 2.84
N SER A 64 5.17 3.98 1.86
CA SER A 64 6.61 3.76 2.00
C SER A 64 7.21 4.75 2.99
N ALA A 65 8.21 4.30 3.75
CA ALA A 65 8.89 5.13 4.76
C ALA A 65 9.99 5.99 4.13
N ASN A 66 9.58 7.04 3.42
CA ASN A 66 10.46 8.02 2.78
C ASN A 66 9.72 9.33 2.56
N LYS A 67 10.43 10.43 2.49
CA LYS A 67 9.90 11.68 1.95
C LYS A 67 9.67 11.55 0.45
N LYS A 68 8.72 12.29 -0.08
CA LYS A 68 8.37 12.25 -1.50
C LYS A 68 9.60 12.47 -2.40
N GLY A 69 9.86 11.53 -3.28
CA GLY A 69 10.99 11.57 -4.22
C GLY A 69 12.33 11.09 -3.66
N GLU A 70 12.41 10.77 -2.38
CA GLU A 70 13.61 10.23 -1.75
C GLU A 70 13.58 8.70 -1.68
N ALA A 71 14.74 8.10 -1.37
CA ALA A 71 14.86 6.66 -1.19
C ALA A 71 14.04 6.18 0.00
N PHE A 72 13.36 5.05 -0.13
CA PHE A 72 12.66 4.39 0.96
C PHE A 72 13.66 3.71 1.92
N MET A 73 13.27 3.58 3.19
CA MET A 73 14.10 2.88 4.18
C MET A 73 14.25 1.39 3.85
N THR A 74 15.42 0.86 4.19
CA THR A 74 15.68 -0.59 4.22
C THR A 74 16.07 -1.08 5.62
N SER A 75 16.48 -0.16 6.48
CA SER A 75 16.86 -0.42 7.87
C SER A 75 16.49 0.78 8.74
N VAL A 76 16.51 0.61 10.06
CA VAL A 76 16.29 1.71 11.01
C VAL A 76 17.39 2.77 10.90
N GLU A 77 18.60 2.37 10.54
CA GLU A 77 19.76 3.26 10.43
C GLU A 77 19.61 4.26 9.28
N ASN A 78 18.96 3.87 8.17
CA ASN A 78 18.75 4.76 7.02
C ASN A 78 17.34 5.36 6.96
N LEU A 79 16.52 5.17 8.00
CA LEU A 79 15.24 5.82 8.11
C LEU A 79 15.42 7.34 8.26
N ASP A 80 14.66 8.11 7.46
CA ASP A 80 14.67 9.58 7.56
C ASP A 80 14.42 10.04 9.01
N PRO A 81 15.28 10.92 9.57
CA PRO A 81 15.16 11.35 10.96
C PRO A 81 13.84 12.04 11.31
N ASP A 82 13.24 12.78 10.39
CA ASP A 82 11.97 13.46 10.62
C ASP A 82 10.82 12.44 10.69
N ILE A 83 10.86 11.42 9.83
CA ILE A 83 9.89 10.32 9.88
C ILE A 83 10.05 9.55 11.19
N LYS A 84 11.27 9.22 11.57
CA LYS A 84 11.57 8.54 12.83
C LYS A 84 11.04 9.30 14.04
N ALA A 85 11.20 10.61 14.05
CA ALA A 85 10.71 11.48 15.14
C ALA A 85 9.18 11.62 15.14
N GLY A 86 8.53 11.48 13.98
CA GLY A 86 7.08 11.68 13.83
C GLY A 86 6.23 10.44 14.05
N VAL A 87 6.79 9.23 14.13
CA VAL A 87 6.03 8.00 14.39
C VAL A 87 5.93 7.70 15.87
N ASN A 88 4.84 7.06 16.31
CA ASN A 88 4.62 6.72 17.70
C ASN A 88 5.49 5.54 18.17
N PHE A 89 5.73 4.57 17.28
CA PHE A 89 6.57 3.41 17.53
C PHE A 89 7.07 2.80 16.22
N ILE A 90 8.07 1.95 16.32
CA ILE A 90 8.64 1.20 15.19
C ILE A 90 8.63 -0.28 15.56
N ILE A 91 8.09 -1.11 14.68
CA ILE A 91 8.25 -2.56 14.72
C ILE A 91 9.36 -2.92 13.74
N TYR A 92 10.47 -3.44 14.26
CA TYR A 92 11.65 -3.69 13.46
C TYR A 92 11.94 -5.20 13.33
N GLU A 93 11.99 -5.68 12.11
CA GLU A 93 12.27 -7.08 11.77
C GLU A 93 13.67 -7.29 11.16
N GLY A 94 14.54 -6.30 11.25
CA GLY A 94 15.83 -6.31 10.57
C GLY A 94 15.80 -5.61 9.22
N GLU A 95 16.95 -5.59 8.56
CA GLU A 95 17.10 -4.96 7.23
C GLU A 95 16.24 -5.67 6.18
N LYS A 96 15.53 -4.89 5.37
CA LYS A 96 14.70 -5.35 4.26
C LYS A 96 15.17 -4.69 2.97
N LYS A 97 15.65 -5.49 2.02
CA LYS A 97 16.13 -5.01 0.71
C LYS A 97 15.13 -5.22 -0.42
N ALA A 98 13.91 -5.65 -0.10
CA ALA A 98 12.87 -5.82 -1.10
C ALA A 98 12.44 -4.48 -1.72
N ARG A 99 12.11 -4.52 -2.99
CA ARG A 99 11.57 -3.35 -3.70
C ARG A 99 10.13 -3.07 -3.26
N PRO A 100 9.66 -1.81 -3.38
CA PRO A 100 8.26 -1.48 -3.19
C PRO A 100 7.34 -2.29 -4.12
N SER A 101 6.07 -2.38 -3.74
CA SER A 101 5.05 -3.05 -4.56
C SER A 101 4.94 -2.42 -5.95
N ARG A 102 4.75 -3.27 -6.97
CA ARG A 102 4.36 -2.81 -8.30
C ARG A 102 2.99 -2.15 -8.24
N ILE A 103 2.81 -1.09 -8.99
CA ILE A 103 1.51 -0.44 -9.14
C ILE A 103 0.82 -1.01 -10.37
N VAL A 104 -0.35 -1.59 -10.18
CA VAL A 104 -1.21 -2.09 -11.25
C VAL A 104 -2.44 -1.19 -11.35
N ASN A 105 -2.49 -0.37 -12.38
CA ASN A 105 -3.65 0.47 -12.63
C ASN A 105 -4.69 -0.31 -13.46
N LEU A 106 -5.76 -0.74 -12.79
CA LEU A 106 -6.79 -1.57 -13.43
C LEU A 106 -7.67 -0.80 -14.42
N GLU A 107 -7.72 0.54 -14.32
CA GLU A 107 -8.49 1.36 -15.25
C GLU A 107 -7.74 1.59 -16.57
N LYS A 108 -6.42 1.82 -16.46
CA LYS A 108 -5.55 2.08 -17.61
C LYS A 108 -4.89 0.82 -18.16
N GLU A 109 -5.05 -0.29 -17.47
CA GLU A 109 -4.35 -1.57 -17.78
C GLU A 109 -2.82 -1.42 -17.85
N GLU A 110 -2.26 -0.57 -16.96
CA GLU A 110 -0.83 -0.27 -16.88
C GLU A 110 -0.20 -0.88 -15.63
N ILE A 111 1.03 -1.37 -15.77
CA ILE A 111 1.87 -1.85 -14.67
C ILE A 111 3.09 -0.94 -14.56
N THR A 112 3.32 -0.38 -13.37
CA THR A 112 4.46 0.49 -13.09
C THR A 112 5.36 -0.15 -12.03
N GLU A 113 6.63 -0.29 -12.33
CA GLU A 113 7.67 -0.64 -11.35
C GLU A 113 8.01 0.59 -10.49
N ARG A 114 8.37 0.35 -9.24
CA ARG A 114 8.77 1.40 -8.28
C ARG A 114 10.19 1.21 -7.80
#